data_de2219dd5c102710e3f0c17e74924c0b
#
_entry.id   de2219dd5c102710e3f0c17e74924c0b
#
_cell.length_a   1.000
_cell.length_b   1.000
_cell.length_c   1.000
_cell.angle_alpha   90.00
_cell.angle_beta   90.00
_cell.angle_gamma   90.00
#
_symmetry.space_group_name_H-M   'P 1'
#
loop_
_entity.id
_entity.type
_entity.pdbx_description
1 polymer ?
#
loop_
_entity_poly.entity_id
_entity_poly.type
_entity_poly.pdbx_seq_one_letter_code
_entity_poly.pdbx_strand_id
1 'polypeptide(L)'
;MSIPYKHSLSFARELDEHDPLHSFRSLFKIPQRNGKDCIYFCGNSLGLQPKAAANSIGEQLDNWAHFAVEGHFEGATHWMTYHKQARKTLSRLVGAKEHEVVAMNSL
;
A
#
# COMPACT_ATOMS: atom_id res chain seq x y z
N MET A 1 27.27 4.21 7.61
CA MET A 1 27.75 5.61 7.64
C MET A 1 26.76 6.46 8.42
N SER A 2 27.18 7.19 9.45
CA SER A 2 26.30 8.12 10.16
C SER A 2 26.19 9.40 9.34
N ILE A 3 24.98 9.78 8.94
CA ILE A 3 24.73 11.07 8.30
C ILE A 3 24.84 12.14 9.39
N PRO A 4 25.69 13.16 9.25
CA PRO A 4 25.82 14.22 10.26
C PRO A 4 24.50 14.99 10.32
N TYR A 5 23.79 14.90 11.44
CA TYR A 5 22.51 15.56 11.65
C TYR A 5 22.64 17.08 11.73
N LYS A 6 21.74 17.81 11.06
CA LYS A 6 21.59 19.26 11.17
C LYS A 6 20.14 19.60 11.47
N HIS A 7 19.88 20.35 12.52
CA HIS A 7 18.53 20.82 12.88
C HIS A 7 18.13 22.02 12.03
N SER A 8 17.79 21.76 10.76
CA SER A 8 17.33 22.80 9.82
C SER A 8 16.35 22.25 8.78
N LEU A 9 15.43 23.08 8.32
CA LEU A 9 14.47 22.72 7.28
C LEU A 9 15.17 22.44 5.93
N SER A 10 16.26 23.16 5.61
CA SER A 10 17.03 22.92 4.39
C SER A 10 17.65 21.52 4.38
N PHE A 11 18.18 21.08 5.52
CA PHE A 11 18.74 19.73 5.64
C PHE A 11 17.66 18.64 5.50
N ALA A 12 16.49 18.84 6.10
CA ALA A 12 15.39 17.91 5.94
C ALA A 12 14.93 17.79 4.47
N ARG A 13 14.82 18.92 3.76
CA ARG A 13 14.47 18.93 2.32
C ARG A 13 15.55 18.26 1.46
N GLU A 14 16.82 18.48 1.76
CA GLU A 14 17.92 17.81 1.08
C GLU A 14 17.85 16.29 1.24
N LEU A 15 17.52 15.80 2.44
CA LEU A 15 17.32 14.37 2.69
C LEU A 15 16.10 13.84 1.92
N ASP A 16 15.00 14.55 1.90
CA ASP A 16 13.80 14.17 1.15
C ASP A 16 14.07 14.06 -0.36
N GLU A 17 14.83 15.01 -0.93
CA GLU A 17 15.20 15.02 -2.35
C GLU A 17 16.10 13.84 -2.74
N HIS A 18 16.95 13.39 -1.81
CA HIS A 18 17.86 12.26 -2.03
C HIS A 18 17.27 10.91 -1.58
N ASP A 19 16.06 10.90 -1.03
CA ASP A 19 15.40 9.66 -0.63
C ASP A 19 14.94 8.87 -1.88
N PRO A 20 15.45 7.65 -2.10
CA PRO A 20 15.03 6.82 -3.22
C PRO A 20 13.53 6.48 -3.19
N LEU A 21 12.87 6.64 -2.05
CA LEU A 21 11.44 6.38 -1.88
C LEU A 21 10.56 7.62 -2.04
N HIS A 22 11.14 8.82 -2.22
CA HIS A 22 10.37 10.07 -2.26
C HIS A 22 9.25 10.07 -3.31
N SER A 23 9.47 9.42 -4.46
CA SER A 23 8.48 9.32 -5.54
C SER A 23 7.22 8.56 -5.16
N PHE A 24 7.32 7.62 -4.20
CA PHE A 24 6.18 6.84 -3.72
C PHE A 24 5.11 7.69 -3.04
N ARG A 25 5.47 8.86 -2.48
CA ARG A 25 4.49 9.80 -1.91
C ARG A 25 3.39 10.14 -2.90
N SER A 26 3.71 10.26 -4.18
CA SER A 26 2.77 10.59 -5.25
C SER A 26 1.70 9.52 -5.49
N LEU A 27 1.91 8.29 -5.02
CA LEU A 27 0.98 7.16 -5.17
C LEU A 27 -0.18 7.19 -4.16
N PHE A 28 -0.12 8.11 -3.18
CA PHE A 28 -1.10 8.21 -2.12
C PHE A 28 -1.92 9.51 -2.22
N LYS A 29 -3.14 9.48 -1.67
CA LYS A 29 -3.96 10.67 -1.47
C LYS A 29 -3.58 11.31 -0.14
N ILE A 30 -3.01 12.51 -0.20
CA ILE A 30 -2.64 13.27 1.00
C ILE A 30 -3.84 14.15 1.40
N PRO A 31 -4.34 14.05 2.64
CA PRO A 31 -5.39 14.95 3.13
C PRO A 31 -4.92 16.41 3.06
N GLN A 32 -5.86 17.29 2.73
CA GLN A 32 -5.57 18.71 2.66
C GLN A 32 -6.39 19.49 3.70
N ARG A 33 -5.79 20.53 4.27
CA ARG A 33 -6.45 21.52 5.10
C ARG A 33 -6.06 22.93 4.62
N ASN A 34 -7.06 23.77 4.35
CA ASN A 34 -6.84 25.12 3.85
C ASN A 34 -5.96 25.17 2.58
N GLY A 35 -6.16 24.22 1.66
CA GLY A 35 -5.40 24.14 0.41
C GLY A 35 -3.94 23.67 0.55
N LYS A 36 -3.54 23.17 1.72
CA LYS A 36 -2.18 22.67 1.97
C LYS A 36 -2.22 21.19 2.37
N ASP A 37 -1.26 20.41 1.91
CA ASP A 37 -1.07 19.03 2.33
C ASP A 37 -0.86 18.94 3.83
N CYS A 38 -1.57 18.03 4.48
CA CYS A 38 -1.33 17.72 5.89
C CYS A 38 -0.01 16.97 6.06
N ILE A 39 0.68 17.26 7.16
CA ILE A 39 1.74 16.39 7.68
C ILE A 39 1.07 15.21 8.36
N TYR A 40 1.20 14.00 7.78
CA TYR A 40 0.46 12.83 8.21
C TYR A 40 1.39 11.77 8.83
N PHE A 41 1.26 11.55 10.14
CA PHE A 41 2.04 10.56 10.90
C PHE A 41 1.18 9.47 11.58
N CYS A 42 -0.08 9.33 11.17
CA CYS A 42 -1.02 8.38 11.78
C CYS A 42 -1.07 7.01 11.05
N GLY A 43 -0.05 6.68 10.26
CA GLY A 43 0.01 5.45 9.47
C GLY A 43 -0.03 4.16 10.29
N ASN A 44 0.32 4.23 11.59
CA ASN A 44 0.19 3.13 12.54
C ASN A 44 -1.26 2.77 12.86
N SER A 45 -2.20 3.70 12.71
CA SER A 45 -3.63 3.49 12.94
C SER A 45 -4.36 3.27 11.61
N LEU A 46 -4.22 4.22 10.68
CA LEU A 46 -4.78 4.14 9.34
C LEU A 46 -3.80 4.77 8.36
N GLY A 47 -3.28 3.97 7.43
CA GLY A 47 -2.41 4.46 6.35
C GLY A 47 -3.13 5.42 5.40
N LEU A 48 -2.36 6.21 4.65
CA LEU A 48 -2.89 7.02 3.56
C LEU A 48 -3.51 6.12 2.48
N GLN A 49 -4.62 6.56 1.88
CA GLN A 49 -5.28 5.82 0.80
C GLN A 49 -4.39 5.77 -0.45
N PRO A 50 -4.00 4.57 -0.94
CA PRO A 50 -3.37 4.46 -2.24
C PRO A 50 -4.30 4.93 -3.36
N LYS A 51 -3.80 5.67 -4.34
CA LYS A 51 -4.62 6.13 -5.49
C LYS A 51 -5.20 4.97 -6.30
N ALA A 52 -4.48 3.84 -6.35
CA ALA A 52 -4.93 2.62 -7.04
C ALA A 52 -6.08 1.88 -6.34
N ALA A 53 -6.36 2.16 -5.06
CA ALA A 53 -7.34 1.40 -4.28
C ALA A 53 -8.75 1.42 -4.91
N ALA A 54 -9.18 2.56 -5.46
CA ALA A 54 -10.49 2.65 -6.10
C ALA A 54 -10.62 1.75 -7.33
N ASN A 55 -9.57 1.69 -8.16
CA ASN A 55 -9.54 0.83 -9.34
C ASN A 55 -9.56 -0.65 -8.93
N SER A 56 -8.74 -1.04 -7.95
CA SER A 56 -8.72 -2.43 -7.47
C SER A 56 -10.06 -2.89 -6.89
N ILE A 57 -10.78 -1.99 -6.20
CA ILE A 57 -12.15 -2.27 -5.73
C ILE A 57 -13.11 -2.36 -6.91
N GLY A 58 -13.01 -1.45 -7.88
CA GLY A 58 -13.82 -1.45 -9.10
C GLY A 58 -13.69 -2.78 -9.87
N GLU A 59 -12.48 -3.27 -10.06
CA GLU A 59 -12.22 -4.56 -10.71
C GLU A 59 -12.94 -5.72 -9.99
N GLN A 60 -13.01 -5.70 -8.65
CA GLN A 60 -13.73 -6.75 -7.91
C GLN A 60 -15.25 -6.61 -8.05
N LEU A 61 -15.79 -5.41 -8.11
CA LEU A 61 -17.22 -5.17 -8.38
C LEU A 61 -17.58 -5.62 -9.79
N ASP A 62 -16.74 -5.34 -10.78
CA ASP A 62 -16.91 -5.80 -12.15
C ASP A 62 -16.84 -7.33 -12.26
N ASN A 63 -15.90 -7.96 -11.58
CA ASN A 63 -15.84 -9.42 -11.48
C ASN A 63 -17.12 -10.00 -10.91
N TRP A 64 -17.64 -9.42 -9.85
CA TRP A 64 -18.92 -9.85 -9.28
C TRP A 64 -20.08 -9.69 -10.25
N ALA A 65 -20.16 -8.56 -10.93
CA ALA A 65 -21.21 -8.29 -11.91
C ALA A 65 -21.19 -9.28 -13.09
N HIS A 66 -20.00 -9.66 -13.55
CA HIS A 66 -19.85 -10.55 -14.73
C HIS A 66 -19.95 -12.03 -14.38
N PHE A 67 -19.37 -12.46 -13.27
CA PHE A 67 -19.18 -13.87 -12.95
C PHE A 67 -20.08 -14.37 -11.82
N ALA A 68 -20.68 -13.47 -11.02
CA ALA A 68 -21.46 -13.86 -9.84
C ALA A 68 -20.70 -14.90 -8.99
N VAL A 69 -21.29 -16.08 -8.72
CA VAL A 69 -20.63 -17.14 -7.95
C VAL A 69 -19.37 -17.70 -8.64
N GLU A 70 -19.33 -17.68 -9.96
CA GLU A 70 -18.16 -18.18 -10.72
C GLU A 70 -16.92 -17.29 -10.52
N GLY A 71 -17.05 -16.06 -10.01
CA GLY A 71 -15.94 -15.18 -9.62
C GLY A 71 -15.00 -15.79 -8.56
N HIS A 72 -15.43 -16.86 -7.88
CA HIS A 72 -14.53 -17.65 -7.04
C HIS A 72 -13.41 -18.32 -7.84
N PHE A 73 -13.64 -18.66 -9.11
CA PHE A 73 -12.77 -19.46 -9.95
C PHE A 73 -12.38 -18.78 -11.25
N GLU A 74 -13.18 -17.82 -11.72
CA GLU A 74 -13.03 -17.12 -12.98
C GLU A 74 -12.51 -15.70 -12.82
N GLY A 75 -12.13 -15.08 -13.95
CA GLY A 75 -11.59 -13.71 -13.98
C GLY A 75 -10.08 -13.64 -13.78
N ALA A 76 -9.52 -12.45 -13.89
CA ALA A 76 -8.08 -12.21 -13.74
C ALA A 76 -7.60 -12.41 -12.30
N THR A 77 -8.49 -12.28 -11.34
CA THR A 77 -8.22 -12.38 -9.90
C THR A 77 -9.27 -13.27 -9.25
N HIS A 78 -8.95 -14.54 -9.06
CA HIS A 78 -9.85 -15.52 -8.47
C HIS A 78 -9.99 -15.31 -6.96
N TRP A 79 -11.19 -15.20 -6.44
CA TRP A 79 -11.42 -14.96 -5.01
C TRP A 79 -10.92 -16.09 -4.11
N MET A 80 -11.06 -17.35 -4.55
CA MET A 80 -10.55 -18.52 -3.79
C MET A 80 -9.05 -18.47 -3.54
N THR A 81 -8.28 -17.85 -4.43
CA THR A 81 -6.82 -17.81 -4.34
C THR A 81 -6.28 -16.40 -4.04
N TYR A 82 -7.15 -15.43 -3.80
CA TYR A 82 -6.78 -14.02 -3.60
C TYR A 82 -5.72 -13.84 -2.52
N HIS A 83 -5.88 -14.53 -1.39
CA HIS A 83 -4.93 -14.50 -0.27
C HIS A 83 -3.50 -14.92 -0.65
N LYS A 84 -3.32 -15.69 -1.74
CA LYS A 84 -2.00 -16.13 -2.19
C LYS A 84 -1.18 -15.01 -2.84
N GLN A 85 -1.82 -13.97 -3.38
CA GLN A 85 -1.14 -12.88 -4.08
C GLN A 85 -0.19 -12.10 -3.16
N ALA A 86 -0.52 -11.96 -1.90
CA ALA A 86 0.28 -11.24 -0.92
C ALA A 86 1.45 -12.05 -0.34
N ARG A 87 1.46 -13.40 -0.48
CA ARG A 87 2.41 -14.29 0.20
C ARG A 87 3.86 -13.94 -0.05
N LYS A 88 4.24 -13.78 -1.32
CA LYS A 88 5.62 -13.50 -1.72
C LYS A 88 6.15 -12.19 -1.12
N THR A 89 5.31 -11.15 -1.11
CA THR A 89 5.69 -9.86 -0.55
C THR A 89 5.74 -9.91 0.97
N LEU A 90 4.72 -10.47 1.60
CA LEU A 90 4.64 -10.58 3.05
C LEU A 90 5.74 -11.47 3.62
N SER A 91 6.07 -12.59 2.98
CA SER A 91 7.14 -13.47 3.45
C SER A 91 8.50 -12.75 3.51
N ARG A 92 8.80 -11.89 2.53
CA ARG A 92 10.01 -11.05 2.54
C ARG A 92 10.01 -10.04 3.67
N LEU A 93 8.86 -9.41 3.96
CA LEU A 93 8.74 -8.40 5.02
C LEU A 93 8.93 -9.00 6.41
N VAL A 94 8.42 -10.22 6.63
CA VAL A 94 8.51 -10.89 7.95
C VAL A 94 9.67 -11.88 8.07
N GLY A 95 10.46 -12.07 7.00
CA GLY A 95 11.61 -12.99 7.01
C GLY A 95 11.22 -14.47 7.04
N ALA A 96 10.04 -14.83 6.45
CA ALA A 96 9.52 -16.19 6.41
C ALA A 96 9.54 -16.79 5.00
N LYS A 97 9.24 -18.08 4.87
CA LYS A 97 8.99 -18.73 3.58
C LYS A 97 7.57 -18.45 3.12
N GLU A 98 7.32 -18.49 1.80
CA GLU A 98 5.99 -18.17 1.23
C GLU A 98 4.86 -19.06 1.78
N HIS A 99 5.14 -20.34 2.06
CA HIS A 99 4.14 -21.28 2.58
C HIS A 99 3.86 -21.12 4.09
N GLU A 100 4.68 -20.36 4.80
CA GLU A 100 4.53 -20.06 6.23
C GLU A 100 3.69 -18.81 6.48
N VAL A 101 3.27 -18.11 5.41
CA VAL A 101 2.53 -16.84 5.50
C VAL A 101 1.18 -16.92 4.84
N VAL A 102 0.17 -16.41 5.50
CA VAL A 102 -1.17 -16.23 4.95
C VAL A 102 -1.67 -14.82 5.27
N ALA A 103 -2.23 -14.15 4.25
CA ALA A 103 -2.97 -12.91 4.47
C ALA A 103 -4.41 -13.26 4.87
N MET A 104 -4.85 -12.77 6.02
CA MET A 104 -6.20 -12.98 6.53
C MET A 104 -6.88 -11.64 6.80
N ASN A 105 -8.21 -11.64 6.78
CA ASN A 105 -8.99 -10.44 6.98
C ASN A 105 -9.09 -10.04 8.47
N SER A 106 -9.16 -11.03 9.34
CA SER A 106 -9.20 -10.85 10.80
C SER A 106 -8.75 -12.13 11.51
N LEU A 107 -8.49 -12.01 12.78
CA LEU A 107 -8.28 -13.15 13.68
C LEU A 107 -9.61 -13.84 14.01
#